data_7268dcd0f1aa9afae6ff05be583a20fb
#
_entry.id   7268dcd0f1aa9afae6ff05be583a20fb
#
_cell.length_a   1.000
_cell.length_b   1.000
_cell.length_c   1.000
_cell.angle_alpha   90.00
_cell.angle_beta   90.00
_cell.angle_gamma   90.00
#
_symmetry.space_group_name_H-M   'P 1'
#
loop_
_entity.id
_entity.type
_entity.pdbx_description
1 polymer ?
#
loop_
_entity_poly.entity_id
_entity_poly.type
_entity_poly.pdbx_seq_one_letter_code
_entity_poly.pdbx_strand_id
1 'polypeptide(L)'
;MKKFVLLFGCVCFCLSVFAQTNFQDISFSEALKKAKEENKMVFVDCYTSWCGPCKYMADKVFPQKKLGKYLNDRFVSLKINAEQGEGVDIASKYSVSAYPTFLI
;
A
#
# COMPACT_ATOMS: atom_id res chain seq x y z
N MET A 1 -12.77 44.97 -17.70
CA MET A 1 -12.56 44.49 -17.45
C MET A 1 -12.35 43.67 -16.79
N LYS A 2 -12.34 43.32 -16.64
CA LYS A 2 -12.08 42.58 -16.19
C LYS A 2 -11.93 41.71 -15.56
N LYS A 3 -11.81 41.31 -15.40
CA LYS A 3 -11.61 40.51 -14.95
C LYS A 3 -11.34 39.66 -14.35
N PHE A 4 -11.08 39.22 -14.24
CA PHE A 4 -10.75 38.40 -13.75
C PHE A 4 -10.51 37.55 -13.24
N VAL A 5 -10.47 37.20 -13.14
CA VAL A 5 -10.18 36.36 -12.79
C VAL A 5 -9.88 35.59 -12.19
N LEU A 6 -9.67 35.31 -12.11
CA LEU A 6 -9.27 34.49 -11.63
C LEU A 6 -9.12 33.63 -10.97
N LEU A 7 -9.03 33.35 -10.87
CA LEU A 7 -8.86 32.54 -10.33
C LEU A 7 -8.54 31.66 -9.86
N PHE A 8 -8.28 31.35 -9.85
CA PHE A 8 -7.90 30.51 -9.47
C PHE A 8 -7.54 29.76 -8.96
N GLY A 9 -7.44 29.49 -9.10
CA GLY A 9 -6.97 28.78 -8.79
C GLY A 9 -6.84 28.00 -7.91
N CYS A 10 -6.62 27.72 -7.47
CA CYS A 10 -6.38 27.12 -6.62
C CYS A 10 -6.52 26.02 -6.34
N VAL A 11 -6.52 25.44 -6.50
CA VAL A 11 -6.70 24.51 -6.25
C VAL A 11 -5.97 23.61 -6.02
N CYS A 12 -5.54 23.13 -5.97
CA CYS A 12 -4.80 22.32 -5.93
C CYS A 12 -4.37 21.84 -4.81
N PHE A 13 -4.14 21.74 -4.17
CA PHE A 13 -3.63 21.37 -3.15
C PHE A 13 -4.08 20.29 -2.52
N CYS A 14 -4.81 19.93 -2.58
CA CYS A 14 -5.43 18.98 -1.86
C CYS A 14 -4.79 17.70 -1.89
N LEU A 15 -3.90 17.46 -2.62
CA LEU A 15 -3.41 16.27 -2.76
C LEU A 15 -2.61 15.83 -1.70
N SER A 16 -2.11 16.50 -0.97
CA SER A 16 -1.23 16.07 0.02
C SER A 16 -1.77 15.25 1.07
N VAL A 17 -2.99 14.95 1.04
CA VAL A 17 -3.53 14.18 2.08
C VAL A 17 -3.13 12.80 2.12
N PHE A 18 -2.65 12.17 1.11
CA PHE A 18 -2.39 10.76 1.14
C PHE A 18 -1.00 10.46 1.60
N ALA A 19 -0.75 10.68 2.87
CA ALA A 19 0.56 10.44 3.43
C ALA A 19 0.75 9.03 3.94
N GLN A 20 -0.32 8.37 4.38
CA GLN A 20 -0.16 7.01 4.91
C GLN A 20 0.00 6.00 3.77
N THR A 21 0.52 4.84 4.11
CA THR A 21 0.71 3.77 3.14
C THR A 21 -0.62 3.38 2.51
N ASN A 22 -0.66 3.37 1.19
CA ASN A 22 -1.86 3.04 0.44
C ASN A 22 -1.84 1.56 0.06
N PHE A 23 -2.46 0.72 0.88
CA PHE A 23 -2.63 -0.68 0.54
C PHE A 23 -3.81 -0.82 -0.42
N GLN A 24 -3.56 -1.42 -1.56
CA GLN A 24 -4.56 -1.52 -2.62
C GLN A 24 -5.31 -2.84 -2.54
N ASP A 25 -6.62 -2.78 -2.78
CA ASP A 25 -7.48 -3.95 -2.71
C ASP A 25 -7.60 -4.57 -4.10
N ILE A 26 -6.53 -5.17 -4.55
CA ILE A 26 -6.45 -5.83 -5.85
C ILE A 26 -5.74 -7.17 -5.66
N SER A 27 -5.86 -8.04 -6.66
CA SER A 27 -5.19 -9.34 -6.60
C SER A 27 -3.69 -9.19 -6.76
N PHE A 28 -2.96 -10.24 -6.41
CA PHE A 28 -1.52 -10.25 -6.56
C PHE A 28 -1.11 -10.09 -8.03
N SER A 29 -1.81 -10.76 -8.93
CA SER A 29 -1.49 -10.65 -10.35
C SER A 29 -1.79 -9.24 -10.89
N GLU A 30 -2.85 -8.61 -10.42
CA GLU A 30 -3.17 -7.24 -10.79
C GLU A 30 -2.10 -6.28 -10.26
N ALA A 31 -1.60 -6.54 -9.05
CA ALA A 31 -0.56 -5.72 -8.47
C ALA A 31 0.74 -5.81 -9.26
N LEU A 32 1.10 -7.01 -9.71
CA LEU A 32 2.28 -7.21 -10.53
C LEU A 32 2.17 -6.43 -11.85
N LYS A 33 1.00 -6.49 -12.46
CA LYS A 33 0.75 -5.78 -13.71
C LYS A 33 0.84 -4.26 -13.50
N LYS A 34 0.20 -3.78 -12.45
CA LYS A 34 0.20 -2.36 -12.14
C LYS A 34 1.59 -1.85 -11.82
N ALA A 35 2.36 -2.62 -11.06
CA ALA A 35 3.72 -2.24 -10.74
C ALA A 35 4.58 -2.13 -12.00
N LYS A 36 4.40 -3.06 -12.93
CA LYS A 36 5.13 -3.01 -14.18
C LYS A 36 4.77 -1.76 -14.98
N GLU A 37 3.49 -1.44 -15.05
CA GLU A 37 3.02 -0.26 -15.77
C GLU A 37 3.53 1.05 -15.15
N GLU A 38 3.66 1.07 -13.83
CA GLU A 38 4.09 2.26 -13.11
C GLU A 38 5.58 2.28 -12.80
N ASN A 39 6.31 1.28 -13.26
CA ASN A 39 7.73 1.13 -13.02
C ASN A 39 8.04 1.09 -11.52
N LYS A 40 7.27 0.30 -10.79
CA LYS A 40 7.40 0.11 -9.36
C LYS A 40 7.58 -1.37 -9.04
N MET A 41 7.89 -1.68 -7.80
CA MET A 41 7.91 -3.05 -7.31
C MET A 41 6.66 -3.30 -6.48
N VAL A 42 6.38 -4.55 -6.17
CA VAL A 42 5.25 -4.89 -5.32
C VAL A 42 5.77 -5.13 -3.90
N PHE A 43 5.08 -4.56 -2.93
CA PHE A 43 5.35 -4.76 -1.51
C PHE A 43 4.15 -5.50 -0.92
N VAL A 44 4.39 -6.64 -0.29
CA VAL A 44 3.31 -7.43 0.29
C VAL A 44 3.50 -7.57 1.79
N ASP A 45 2.49 -7.14 2.54
CA ASP A 45 2.41 -7.37 3.98
C ASP A 45 1.57 -8.63 4.19
N CYS A 46 2.25 -9.74 4.47
CA CYS A 46 1.57 -11.00 4.78
C CYS A 46 1.24 -11.00 6.27
N TYR A 47 -0.05 -11.04 6.57
CA TYR A 47 -0.53 -10.98 7.95
C TYR A 47 -1.55 -12.08 8.22
N THR A 48 -1.94 -12.21 9.47
CA THR A 48 -3.09 -13.03 9.87
C THR A 48 -3.96 -12.19 10.79
N SER A 49 -5.23 -12.56 10.91
CA SER A 49 -6.18 -11.77 11.69
C SER A 49 -5.92 -11.82 13.20
N TRP A 50 -5.21 -12.83 13.67
CA TRP A 50 -4.91 -13.01 15.09
C TRP A 50 -3.55 -12.47 15.51
N CYS A 51 -2.81 -11.89 14.61
CA CYS A 51 -1.43 -11.49 14.83
C CYS A 51 -1.33 -10.11 15.49
N GLY A 52 -0.87 -10.06 16.73
CA GLY A 52 -0.70 -8.80 17.47
C GLY A 52 0.29 -7.85 16.82
N PRO A 53 1.51 -8.31 16.48
CA PRO A 53 2.48 -7.45 15.80
C PRO A 53 1.98 -6.91 14.46
N CYS A 54 1.16 -7.68 13.73
CA CYS A 54 0.57 -7.22 12.48
C CYS A 54 -0.36 -6.03 12.72
N LYS A 55 -1.14 -6.11 13.80
CA LYS A 55 -2.03 -5.03 14.18
C LYS A 55 -1.24 -3.79 14.57
N TYR A 56 -0.15 -3.97 15.27
CA TYR A 56 0.72 -2.85 15.63
C TYR A 56 1.25 -2.15 14.37
N MET A 57 1.68 -2.92 13.38
CA MET A 57 2.16 -2.35 12.12
C MET A 57 1.05 -1.55 11.43
N ALA A 58 -0.17 -2.10 11.40
CA ALA A 58 -1.30 -1.43 10.76
C ALA A 58 -1.69 -0.14 11.49
N ASP A 59 -1.66 -0.16 12.81
CA ASP A 59 -2.12 0.97 13.61
C ASP A 59 -1.08 2.05 13.83
N LYS A 60 0.19 1.67 13.91
CA LYS A 60 1.25 2.59 14.35
C LYS A 60 2.36 2.85 13.33
N VAL A 61 2.58 1.93 12.42
CA VAL A 61 3.72 2.04 11.50
C VAL A 61 3.29 2.51 10.13
N PHE A 62 2.40 1.78 9.49
CA PHE A 62 1.98 2.11 8.13
C PHE A 62 1.23 3.44 7.99
N PRO A 63 0.56 3.97 9.02
CA PRO A 63 -0.05 5.30 8.90
C PRO A 63 0.96 6.45 8.96
N GLN A 64 2.22 6.19 9.28
CA GLN A 64 3.22 7.26 9.37
C GLN A 64 3.47 7.90 8.01
N LYS A 65 3.47 9.22 7.98
CA LYS A 65 3.56 9.98 6.73
C LYS A 65 4.84 9.70 5.95
N LYS A 66 5.95 9.65 6.63
CA LYS A 66 7.24 9.46 5.98
C LYS A 66 7.33 8.09 5.33
N LEU A 67 6.90 7.06 6.04
CA LEU A 67 6.89 5.72 5.50
C LEU A 67 5.90 5.60 4.36
N GLY A 68 4.71 6.18 4.54
CA GLY A 68 3.69 6.14 3.50
C GLY A 68 4.17 6.75 2.20
N LYS A 69 4.80 7.90 2.28
CA LYS A 69 5.35 8.53 1.08
C LYS A 69 6.41 7.65 0.42
N TYR A 70 7.29 7.09 1.21
CA TYR A 70 8.34 6.23 0.69
C TYR A 70 7.76 5.01 -0.05
N LEU A 71 6.83 4.32 0.61
CA LEU A 71 6.23 3.13 0.01
C LEU A 71 5.35 3.46 -1.19
N ASN A 72 4.53 4.50 -1.08
CA ASN A 72 3.62 4.85 -2.17
C ASN A 72 4.36 5.30 -3.42
N ASP A 73 5.50 5.94 -3.26
CA ASP A 73 6.28 6.41 -4.41
C ASP A 73 6.98 5.25 -5.15
N ARG A 74 7.31 4.18 -4.43
CA ARG A 74 8.16 3.11 -4.96
C ARG A 74 7.50 1.77 -5.17
N PHE A 75 6.38 1.55 -4.48
CA PHE A 75 5.75 0.23 -4.47
C PHE A 75 4.27 0.29 -4.74
N VAL A 76 3.76 -0.78 -5.33
CA VAL A 76 2.34 -1.09 -5.27
C VAL A 76 2.23 -1.99 -4.06
N SER A 77 1.52 -1.54 -3.04
CA SER A 77 1.48 -2.22 -1.74
C SER A 77 0.20 -3.02 -1.55
N LEU A 78 0.34 -4.24 -1.08
CA LEU A 78 -0.79 -5.13 -0.79
C LEU A 78 -0.72 -5.62 0.63
N LYS A 79 -1.90 -5.78 1.23
CA LYS A 79 -2.06 -6.47 2.50
C LYS A 79 -2.74 -7.78 2.22
N ILE A 80 -2.06 -8.89 2.49
CA ILE A 80 -2.58 -10.21 2.15
C ILE A 80 -2.71 -11.06 3.40
N ASN A 81 -3.92 -11.56 3.66
CA ASN A 81 -4.14 -12.47 4.77
C ASN A 81 -3.66 -13.86 4.34
N ALA A 82 -2.64 -14.35 5.02
CA ALA A 82 -2.00 -15.61 4.65
C ALA A 82 -2.90 -16.84 4.85
N GLU A 83 -4.02 -16.68 5.52
CA GLU A 83 -4.94 -17.79 5.81
C GLU A 83 -6.22 -17.75 4.98
N GLN A 84 -6.34 -16.81 4.06
CA GLN A 84 -7.55 -16.65 3.24
C GLN A 84 -7.22 -16.44 1.77
N GLY A 85 -8.08 -16.98 0.92
CA GLY A 85 -8.01 -16.73 -0.51
C GLY A 85 -6.64 -17.01 -1.11
N GLU A 86 -6.20 -16.15 -1.99
CA GLU A 86 -4.90 -16.33 -2.66
C GLU A 86 -3.74 -16.20 -1.68
N GLY A 87 -3.97 -15.66 -0.50
CA GLY A 87 -2.92 -15.54 0.51
C GLY A 87 -2.37 -16.88 0.95
N VAL A 88 -3.19 -17.93 0.94
CA VAL A 88 -2.75 -19.28 1.29
C VAL A 88 -1.67 -19.74 0.31
N ASP A 89 -1.90 -19.55 -0.97
CA ASP A 89 -0.95 -19.96 -2.01
C ASP A 89 0.31 -19.11 -2.00
N ILE A 90 0.15 -17.82 -1.78
CA ILE A 90 1.29 -16.90 -1.71
C ILE A 90 2.18 -17.24 -0.54
N ALA A 91 1.58 -17.47 0.63
CA ALA A 91 2.34 -17.84 1.83
C ALA A 91 3.10 -19.15 1.60
N SER A 92 2.48 -20.12 0.95
CA SER A 92 3.12 -21.38 0.65
C SER A 92 4.27 -21.20 -0.33
N LYS A 93 4.02 -20.46 -1.40
CA LYS A 93 5.01 -20.25 -2.46
C LYS A 93 6.27 -19.57 -1.94
N TYR A 94 6.13 -18.62 -1.05
CA TYR A 94 7.25 -17.86 -0.53
C TYR A 94 7.68 -18.29 0.87
N SER A 95 7.21 -19.44 1.32
CA SER A 95 7.61 -20.04 2.61
C SER A 95 7.38 -19.11 3.80
N VAL A 96 6.25 -18.44 3.80
CA VAL A 96 5.90 -17.53 4.90
C VAL A 96 5.37 -18.35 6.05
N SER A 97 6.06 -18.28 7.21
CA SER A 97 5.69 -19.06 8.39
C SER A 97 5.61 -18.24 9.67
N ALA A 98 5.87 -16.97 9.59
CA ALA A 98 5.78 -16.06 10.75
C ALA A 98 5.13 -14.76 10.31
N TYR A 99 4.53 -14.03 11.23
CA TYR A 99 3.77 -12.84 10.89
C TYR A 99 4.10 -11.67 11.80
N PRO A 100 4.20 -10.46 11.23
CA PRO A 100 4.08 -10.19 9.79
C PRO A 100 5.32 -10.62 9.01
N THR A 101 5.16 -10.93 7.74
CA THR A 101 6.27 -11.13 6.82
C THR A 101 6.08 -10.17 5.66
N PHE A 102 7.12 -9.44 5.32
CA PHE A 102 7.08 -8.49 4.21
C PHE A 102 7.84 -9.06 3.03
N LEU A 103 7.19 -9.10 1.89
CA LEU A 103 7.79 -9.58 0.65
C LEU A 103 7.97 -8.42 -0.31
N ILE A 104 9.03 -8.45 -1.06
CA ILE A 104 9.30 -7.46 -2.11
C ILE A 104 9.68 -8.18 -3.40
#